data_73c11dfef5a3cbab9ec3981948550a21
#
_entry.id   73c11dfef5a3cbab9ec3981948550a21
#
_cell.length_a   1.000
_cell.length_b   1.000
_cell.length_c   1.000
_cell.angle_alpha   90.00
_cell.angle_beta   90.00
_cell.angle_gamma   90.00
#
_symmetry.space_group_name_H-M   'P 1'
#
loop_
_entity.id
_entity.type
_entity.pdbx_description
1 polymer ?
#
loop_
_entity_poly.entity_id
_entity_poly.type
_entity_poly.pdbx_seq_one_letter_code
_entity_poly.pdbx_strand_id
1 'polypeptide(L)'
;MIKEIYRRLREESPVPRLAFYIGLTIELLMVIIDKSNYINPIEGYLFRLTFLLFACKLLLTRYERWEWAIIFVMEAVALISYRVTGANDIIRIVTFVAACKGIPLKEALKYTFYVTLAGCLAIVALSVTGIYGDISLTQAFGHEAAETTRYIGEEAAEETRYTLGMGHPNALSCMFFMLAALGVYVWFDRMKWYSYLFLMLLSVGVYLLPRSKTIML
;
A
#
# COMPACT_ATOMS: atom_id res chain seq x y z
N MET A 1 7.65 -1.66 -40.41
CA MET A 1 6.48 -2.23 -39.74
C MET A 1 6.62 -2.20 -38.20
N ILE A 2 7.57 -2.90 -37.54
CA ILE A 2 7.71 -2.94 -36.08
C ILE A 2 7.96 -1.54 -35.50
N LYS A 3 8.85 -0.74 -36.06
CA LYS A 3 9.13 0.64 -35.60
C LYS A 3 7.89 1.54 -35.65
N GLU A 4 7.04 1.36 -36.66
CA GLU A 4 5.81 2.14 -36.83
C GLU A 4 4.74 1.73 -35.82
N ILE A 5 4.58 0.41 -35.58
CA ILE A 5 3.68 -0.11 -34.52
C ILE A 5 4.14 0.41 -33.15
N TYR A 6 5.44 0.33 -32.85
CA TYR A 6 6.00 0.83 -31.59
C TYR A 6 5.77 2.33 -31.42
N ARG A 7 5.93 3.14 -32.46
CA ARG A 7 5.67 4.58 -32.45
C ARG A 7 4.21 4.87 -32.15
N ARG A 8 3.26 4.19 -32.81
CA ARG A 8 1.83 4.35 -32.57
C ARG A 8 1.43 3.94 -31.15
N LEU A 9 1.92 2.82 -30.64
CA LEU A 9 1.68 2.38 -29.26
C LEU A 9 2.21 3.38 -28.25
N ARG A 10 3.29 4.08 -28.56
CA ARG A 10 3.94 5.04 -27.70
C ARG A 10 3.29 6.42 -27.70
N GLU A 11 2.84 6.89 -28.85
CA GLU A 11 2.42 8.28 -29.06
C GLU A 11 0.89 8.46 -29.08
N GLU A 12 0.16 7.49 -29.61
CA GLU A 12 -1.28 7.61 -29.86
C GLU A 12 -2.14 6.69 -29.00
N SER A 13 -1.54 5.69 -28.36
CA SER A 13 -2.28 4.65 -27.67
C SER A 13 -2.45 4.94 -26.16
N PRO A 14 -3.60 4.63 -25.56
CA PRO A 14 -3.80 4.68 -24.12
C PRO A 14 -3.09 3.53 -23.38
N VAL A 15 -2.48 2.57 -24.09
CA VAL A 15 -1.86 1.37 -23.53
C VAL A 15 -0.88 1.65 -22.39
N PRO A 16 0.07 2.61 -22.50
CA PRO A 16 1.00 2.87 -21.40
C PRO A 16 0.30 3.33 -20.12
N ARG A 17 -0.71 4.18 -20.28
CA ARG A 17 -1.51 4.68 -19.13
C ARG A 17 -2.37 3.57 -18.54
N LEU A 18 -2.98 2.75 -19.38
CA LEU A 18 -3.79 1.61 -18.95
C LEU A 18 -2.95 0.57 -18.20
N ALA A 19 -1.78 0.21 -18.73
CA ALA A 19 -0.83 -0.70 -18.08
C ALA A 19 -0.43 -0.20 -16.69
N PHE A 20 -0.17 1.11 -16.54
CA PHE A 20 0.13 1.72 -15.26
C PHE A 20 -1.02 1.57 -14.25
N TYR A 21 -2.25 1.92 -14.64
CA TYR A 21 -3.38 1.86 -13.71
C TYR A 21 -3.80 0.43 -13.37
N ILE A 22 -3.69 -0.52 -14.30
CA ILE A 22 -3.91 -1.95 -14.00
C ILE A 22 -2.84 -2.43 -13.01
N GLY A 23 -1.56 -2.15 -13.25
CA GLY A 23 -0.48 -2.49 -12.34
C GLY A 23 -0.69 -1.88 -10.96
N LEU A 24 -1.01 -0.58 -10.90
CA LEU A 24 -1.30 0.13 -9.65
C LEU A 24 -2.49 -0.49 -8.90
N THR A 25 -3.57 -0.87 -9.60
CA THR A 25 -4.72 -1.52 -8.97
C THR A 25 -4.32 -2.83 -8.31
N ILE A 26 -3.58 -3.69 -9.02
CA ILE A 26 -3.13 -4.97 -8.49
C ILE A 26 -2.23 -4.76 -7.27
N GLU A 27 -1.26 -3.84 -7.34
CA GLU A 27 -0.39 -3.52 -6.19
C GLU A 27 -1.18 -3.02 -4.97
N LEU A 28 -2.14 -2.12 -5.18
CA LEU A 28 -2.98 -1.61 -4.09
C LEU A 28 -3.81 -2.72 -3.45
N LEU A 29 -4.45 -3.58 -4.26
CA LEU A 29 -5.21 -4.71 -3.76
C LEU A 29 -4.32 -5.69 -3.00
N MET A 30 -3.10 -5.94 -3.48
CA MET A 30 -2.14 -6.81 -2.78
C MET A 30 -1.75 -6.23 -1.44
N VAL A 31 -1.44 -4.93 -1.36
CA VAL A 31 -1.12 -4.25 -0.09
C VAL A 31 -2.30 -4.34 0.89
N ILE A 32 -3.53 -4.17 0.42
CA ILE A 32 -4.72 -4.25 1.27
C ILE A 32 -4.94 -5.68 1.78
N ILE A 33 -4.78 -6.69 0.91
CA ILE A 33 -4.91 -8.10 1.25
C ILE A 33 -3.80 -8.51 2.22
N ASP A 34 -2.56 -8.08 2.00
CA ASP A 34 -1.42 -8.35 2.88
C ASP A 34 -1.61 -7.76 4.30
N LYS A 35 -2.35 -6.66 4.42
CA LYS A 35 -2.72 -6.07 5.71
C LYS A 35 -3.97 -6.70 6.34
N SER A 36 -4.61 -7.64 5.66
CA SER A 36 -5.74 -8.42 6.19
C SER A 36 -5.28 -9.76 6.78
N ASN A 37 -6.23 -10.54 7.31
CA ASN A 37 -5.95 -11.90 7.77
C ASN A 37 -5.84 -12.92 6.61
N TYR A 38 -5.98 -12.47 5.37
CA TYR A 38 -5.97 -13.35 4.20
C TYR A 38 -4.54 -13.66 3.74
N ILE A 39 -4.24 -14.96 3.62
CA ILE A 39 -2.99 -15.43 3.03
C ILE A 39 -3.19 -15.56 1.52
N ASN A 40 -2.48 -14.74 0.74
CA ASN A 40 -2.59 -14.74 -0.71
C ASN A 40 -1.65 -15.80 -1.35
N PRO A 41 -2.17 -16.94 -1.85
CA PRO A 41 -1.33 -18.00 -2.41
C PRO A 41 -0.71 -17.64 -3.78
N ILE A 42 -1.24 -16.61 -4.45
CA ILE A 42 -0.80 -16.22 -5.80
C ILE A 42 0.02 -14.91 -5.79
N GLU A 43 0.42 -14.44 -4.63
CA GLU A 43 1.15 -13.19 -4.45
C GLU A 43 2.36 -13.07 -5.39
N GLY A 44 3.21 -14.10 -5.44
CA GLY A 44 4.41 -14.09 -6.27
C GLY A 44 4.11 -14.01 -7.79
N TYR A 45 2.96 -14.52 -8.25
CA TYR A 45 2.55 -14.37 -9.66
C TYR A 45 2.02 -12.96 -9.95
N LEU A 46 1.25 -12.39 -9.03
CA LEU A 46 0.75 -11.02 -9.14
C LEU A 46 1.90 -10.01 -9.17
N PHE A 47 2.93 -10.20 -8.35
CA PHE A 47 4.14 -9.38 -8.40
C PHE A 47 4.86 -9.41 -9.74
N ARG A 48 5.00 -10.60 -10.34
CA ARG A 48 5.60 -10.70 -11.67
C ARG A 48 4.76 -9.99 -12.72
N LEU A 49 3.43 -10.10 -12.62
CA LEU A 49 2.51 -9.43 -13.52
C LEU A 49 2.62 -7.90 -13.40
N THR A 50 2.59 -7.35 -12.19
CA THR A 50 2.70 -5.91 -11.96
C THR A 50 4.06 -5.38 -12.43
N PHE A 51 5.15 -6.09 -12.16
CA PHE A 51 6.47 -5.75 -12.67
C PHE A 51 6.49 -5.67 -14.20
N LEU A 52 5.90 -6.66 -14.90
CA LEU A 52 5.80 -6.66 -16.36
C LEU A 52 4.96 -5.47 -16.88
N LEU A 53 3.87 -5.13 -16.20
CA LEU A 53 3.03 -3.99 -16.59
C LEU A 53 3.78 -2.65 -16.42
N PHE A 54 4.51 -2.46 -15.32
CA PHE A 54 5.33 -1.26 -15.12
C PHE A 54 6.53 -1.21 -16.07
N ALA A 55 7.19 -2.33 -16.32
CA ALA A 55 8.26 -2.42 -17.30
C ALA A 55 7.74 -2.10 -18.73
N CYS A 56 6.57 -2.61 -19.09
CA CYS A 56 5.90 -2.26 -20.35
C CYS A 56 5.64 -0.75 -20.44
N LYS A 57 5.08 -0.16 -19.38
CA LYS A 57 4.86 1.30 -19.31
C LYS A 57 6.18 2.06 -19.44
N LEU A 58 7.23 1.63 -18.75
CA LEU A 58 8.56 2.23 -18.79
C LEU A 58 9.11 2.21 -20.22
N LEU A 59 9.08 1.06 -20.89
CA LEU A 59 9.57 0.91 -22.27
C LEU A 59 8.78 1.76 -23.27
N LEU A 60 7.48 1.94 -23.06
CA LEU A 60 6.61 2.74 -23.92
C LEU A 60 6.64 4.24 -23.58
N THR A 61 7.35 4.67 -22.55
CA THR A 61 7.48 6.09 -22.16
C THR A 61 8.78 6.67 -22.75
N ARG A 62 8.75 7.97 -23.08
CA ARG A 62 9.95 8.71 -23.53
C ARG A 62 10.73 9.21 -22.34
N TYR A 63 11.98 8.78 -22.23
CA TYR A 63 12.95 9.26 -21.25
C TYR A 63 14.10 9.94 -21.97
N GLU A 64 14.67 10.94 -21.32
CA GLU A 64 15.93 11.56 -21.74
C GLU A 64 17.11 10.63 -21.40
N ARG A 65 18.27 10.85 -22.04
CA ARG A 65 19.44 9.99 -21.83
C ARG A 65 19.91 9.96 -20.37
N TRP A 66 19.85 11.08 -19.68
CA TRP A 66 20.23 11.18 -18.28
C TRP A 66 19.22 10.48 -17.35
N GLU A 67 17.92 10.52 -17.66
CA GLU A 67 16.90 9.79 -16.92
C GLU A 67 17.11 8.27 -17.04
N TRP A 68 17.43 7.79 -18.25
CA TRP A 68 17.81 6.38 -18.43
C TRP A 68 19.05 6.03 -17.62
N ALA A 69 20.07 6.91 -17.57
CA ALA A 69 21.26 6.67 -16.75
C ALA A 69 20.91 6.53 -15.26
N ILE A 70 20.03 7.39 -14.75
CA ILE A 70 19.56 7.28 -13.35
C ILE A 70 18.81 5.97 -13.13
N ILE A 71 17.88 5.61 -14.01
CA ILE A 71 17.10 4.36 -13.88
C ILE A 71 18.06 3.16 -13.87
N PHE A 72 19.02 3.09 -14.78
CA PHE A 72 19.99 2.00 -14.82
C PHE A 72 20.88 1.92 -13.58
N VAL A 73 21.34 3.04 -13.06
CA VAL A 73 22.12 3.06 -11.81
C VAL A 73 21.28 2.58 -10.64
N MET A 74 20.04 3.06 -10.51
CA MET A 74 19.15 2.65 -9.43
C MET A 74 18.77 1.17 -9.52
N GLU A 75 18.50 0.67 -10.73
CA GLU A 75 18.22 -0.76 -10.95
C GLU A 75 19.47 -1.63 -10.69
N ALA A 76 20.66 -1.16 -11.02
CA ALA A 76 21.90 -1.88 -10.69
C ALA A 76 22.09 -2.00 -9.17
N VAL A 77 21.87 -0.91 -8.43
CA VAL A 77 21.90 -0.94 -6.95
C VAL A 77 20.83 -1.87 -6.39
N ALA A 78 19.63 -1.83 -6.96
CA ALA A 78 18.52 -2.71 -6.57
C ALA A 78 18.83 -4.19 -6.83
N LEU A 79 19.49 -4.52 -7.95
CA LEU A 79 19.94 -5.87 -8.27
C LEU A 79 21.05 -6.35 -7.32
N ILE A 80 21.98 -5.49 -6.95
CA ILE A 80 23.00 -5.80 -5.93
C ILE A 80 22.32 -6.10 -4.58
N SER A 81 21.39 -5.24 -4.17
CA SER A 81 20.61 -5.45 -2.96
C SER A 81 19.87 -6.80 -2.99
N TYR A 82 19.19 -7.11 -4.09
CA TYR A 82 18.51 -8.39 -4.28
C TYR A 82 19.45 -9.59 -4.14
N ARG A 83 20.67 -9.49 -4.70
CA ARG A 83 21.68 -10.56 -4.58
C ARG A 83 22.14 -10.78 -3.15
N VAL A 84 22.17 -9.73 -2.34
CA VAL A 84 22.63 -9.79 -0.95
C VAL A 84 21.51 -10.22 0.00
N THR A 85 20.30 -9.67 -0.17
CA THR A 85 19.20 -9.86 0.78
C THR A 85 18.17 -10.91 0.35
N GLY A 86 18.11 -11.24 -0.94
CA GLY A 86 17.04 -12.05 -1.53
C GLY A 86 15.69 -11.29 -1.69
N ALA A 87 15.59 -10.05 -1.18
CA ALA A 87 14.38 -9.24 -1.23
C ALA A 87 14.33 -8.38 -2.52
N ASN A 88 13.22 -8.43 -3.24
CA ASN A 88 13.04 -7.74 -4.54
C ASN A 88 12.34 -6.37 -4.43
N ASP A 89 12.09 -5.89 -3.23
CA ASP A 89 11.30 -4.68 -2.96
C ASP A 89 11.88 -3.45 -3.65
N ILE A 90 13.20 -3.28 -3.60
CA ILE A 90 13.87 -2.10 -4.18
C ILE A 90 13.72 -2.10 -5.70
N ILE A 91 13.87 -3.25 -6.38
CA ILE A 91 13.67 -3.37 -7.84
C ILE A 91 12.24 -2.92 -8.19
N ARG A 92 11.26 -3.38 -7.43
CA ARG A 92 9.85 -3.04 -7.64
C ARG A 92 9.60 -1.55 -7.46
N ILE A 93 10.13 -0.95 -6.39
CA ILE A 93 9.99 0.49 -6.11
C ILE A 93 10.62 1.31 -7.23
N VAL A 94 11.83 0.99 -7.66
CA VAL A 94 12.54 1.72 -8.72
C VAL A 94 11.76 1.65 -10.05
N THR A 95 11.34 0.44 -10.44
CA THR A 95 10.56 0.24 -11.67
C THR A 95 9.21 0.98 -11.60
N PHE A 96 8.51 0.93 -10.46
CA PHE A 96 7.26 1.65 -10.24
C PHE A 96 7.45 3.16 -10.34
N VAL A 97 8.43 3.72 -9.62
CA VAL A 97 8.72 5.16 -9.63
C VAL A 97 9.09 5.63 -11.04
N ALA A 98 9.91 4.86 -11.76
CA ALA A 98 10.20 5.15 -13.16
C ALA A 98 8.91 5.15 -14.00
N ALA A 99 8.03 4.17 -13.84
CA ALA A 99 6.77 4.08 -14.58
C ALA A 99 5.79 5.25 -14.28
N CYS A 100 5.96 5.99 -13.19
CA CYS A 100 5.12 7.15 -12.88
C CYS A 100 5.31 8.34 -13.84
N LYS A 101 6.37 8.35 -14.65
CA LYS A 101 6.61 9.45 -15.59
C LYS A 101 5.43 9.62 -16.57
N GLY A 102 4.96 10.87 -16.71
CA GLY A 102 3.83 11.22 -17.58
C GLY A 102 2.45 10.86 -17.00
N ILE A 103 2.39 10.41 -15.76
CA ILE A 103 1.12 10.23 -15.04
C ILE A 103 0.88 11.45 -14.15
N PRO A 104 -0.26 12.14 -14.26
CA PRO A 104 -0.58 13.27 -13.39
C PRO A 104 -0.69 12.79 -11.93
N LEU A 105 0.18 13.29 -11.04
CA LEU A 105 0.28 12.85 -9.66
C LEU A 105 -1.06 12.95 -8.92
N LYS A 106 -1.77 14.07 -9.06
CA LYS A 106 -3.07 14.30 -8.37
C LYS A 106 -4.12 13.27 -8.81
N GLU A 107 -4.14 12.87 -10.08
CA GLU A 107 -5.05 11.84 -10.59
C GLU A 107 -4.69 10.45 -10.06
N ALA A 108 -3.39 10.10 -10.08
CA ALA A 108 -2.93 8.83 -9.54
C ALA A 108 -3.24 8.70 -8.04
N LEU A 109 -2.98 9.75 -7.24
CA LEU A 109 -3.26 9.74 -5.81
C LEU A 109 -4.77 9.71 -5.51
N LYS A 110 -5.58 10.41 -6.33
CA LYS A 110 -7.05 10.33 -6.24
C LYS A 110 -7.54 8.91 -6.55
N TYR A 111 -6.99 8.28 -7.57
CA TYR A 111 -7.29 6.89 -7.92
C TYR A 111 -6.90 5.94 -6.78
N THR A 112 -5.68 6.09 -6.26
CA THR A 112 -5.17 5.33 -5.10
C THR A 112 -6.10 5.46 -3.90
N PHE A 113 -6.55 6.69 -3.59
CA PHE A 113 -7.50 6.92 -2.51
C PHE A 113 -8.78 6.10 -2.67
N TYR A 114 -9.43 6.15 -3.84
CA TYR A 114 -10.70 5.43 -4.04
C TYR A 114 -10.54 3.92 -4.02
N VAL A 115 -9.50 3.39 -4.67
CA VAL A 115 -9.24 1.93 -4.68
C VAL A 115 -8.93 1.44 -3.26
N THR A 116 -8.08 2.16 -2.53
CA THR A 116 -7.73 1.80 -1.16
C THR A 116 -8.93 1.91 -0.23
N LEU A 117 -9.72 2.98 -0.33
CA LEU A 117 -10.92 3.16 0.46
C LEU A 117 -11.93 2.02 0.21
N ALA A 118 -12.20 1.71 -1.06
CA ALA A 118 -13.12 0.63 -1.43
C ALA A 118 -12.63 -0.73 -0.91
N GLY A 119 -11.33 -1.02 -1.05
CA GLY A 119 -10.75 -2.27 -0.56
C GLY A 119 -10.78 -2.37 0.97
N CYS A 120 -10.43 -1.31 1.70
CA CYS A 120 -10.53 -1.30 3.16
C CYS A 120 -11.98 -1.45 3.64
N LEU A 121 -12.93 -0.76 3.01
CA LEU A 121 -14.35 -0.90 3.34
C LEU A 121 -14.87 -2.32 3.07
N ALA A 122 -14.40 -2.96 1.99
CA ALA A 122 -14.77 -4.34 1.68
C ALA A 122 -14.25 -5.30 2.78
N ILE A 123 -13.00 -5.16 3.23
CA ILE A 123 -12.46 -6.00 4.32
C ILE A 123 -13.24 -5.77 5.61
N VAL A 124 -13.50 -4.52 5.99
CA VAL A 124 -14.28 -4.19 7.19
C VAL A 124 -15.70 -4.78 7.09
N ALA A 125 -16.35 -4.66 5.94
CA ALA A 125 -17.68 -5.23 5.72
C ALA A 125 -17.70 -6.76 5.85
N LEU A 126 -16.69 -7.45 5.26
CA LEU A 126 -16.55 -8.90 5.37
C LEU A 126 -16.32 -9.35 6.82
N SER A 127 -15.54 -8.59 7.59
CA SER A 127 -15.30 -8.87 9.00
C SER A 127 -16.55 -8.63 9.85
N VAL A 128 -17.24 -7.50 9.68
CA VAL A 128 -18.46 -7.17 10.44
C VAL A 128 -19.60 -8.14 10.13
N THR A 129 -19.72 -8.61 8.90
CA THR A 129 -20.71 -9.63 8.51
C THR A 129 -20.36 -11.04 8.97
N GLY A 130 -19.16 -11.26 9.52
CA GLY A 130 -18.69 -12.57 9.95
C GLY A 130 -18.37 -13.54 8.81
N ILE A 131 -18.32 -13.05 7.55
CA ILE A 131 -17.99 -13.88 6.39
C ILE A 131 -16.50 -14.20 6.38
N TYR A 132 -15.67 -13.21 6.71
CA TYR A 132 -14.23 -13.36 6.69
C TYR A 132 -13.51 -12.34 7.59
N GLY A 133 -12.50 -12.85 8.33
CA GLY A 133 -11.64 -12.03 9.21
C GLY A 133 -12.25 -11.75 10.58
N ASP A 134 -11.41 -11.68 11.58
CA ASP A 134 -11.82 -11.45 12.97
C ASP A 134 -12.02 -9.95 13.22
N ILE A 135 -13.10 -9.60 13.93
CA ILE A 135 -13.37 -8.21 14.35
C ILE A 135 -12.35 -7.75 15.38
N SER A 136 -11.90 -8.67 16.25
CA SER A 136 -10.96 -8.38 17.33
C SER A 136 -9.88 -9.45 17.41
N LEU A 137 -8.70 -9.03 17.80
CA LEU A 137 -7.56 -9.89 18.06
C LEU A 137 -7.23 -9.84 19.55
N THR A 138 -7.27 -11.00 20.21
CA THR A 138 -6.80 -11.15 21.58
C THR A 138 -5.35 -11.62 21.52
N GLN A 139 -4.42 -10.78 21.94
CA GLN A 139 -3.00 -11.10 22.03
C GLN A 139 -2.53 -10.92 23.45
N ALA A 140 -1.79 -11.92 23.94
CA ALA A 140 -0.96 -11.72 25.11
C ALA A 140 0.18 -10.76 24.73
N PHE A 141 0.11 -9.52 25.20
CA PHE A 141 1.14 -8.53 24.94
C PHE A 141 2.36 -8.79 25.81
N GLY A 142 3.41 -9.22 25.15
CA GLY A 142 4.74 -9.21 25.73
C GLY A 142 5.56 -10.46 25.46
N HIS A 143 6.19 -10.56 24.29
CA HIS A 143 7.35 -11.44 24.20
C HIS A 143 8.50 -10.96 25.09
N GLU A 144 8.68 -9.65 25.29
CA GLU A 144 9.59 -9.10 26.32
C GLU A 144 9.01 -9.17 27.73
N ALA A 145 7.69 -8.97 27.90
CA ALA A 145 7.01 -9.21 29.18
C ALA A 145 7.02 -10.69 29.55
N ALA A 146 6.90 -11.63 28.59
CA ALA A 146 6.87 -13.06 28.91
C ALA A 146 8.19 -13.57 29.55
N GLU A 147 9.33 -13.01 29.20
CA GLU A 147 10.58 -13.31 29.88
C GLU A 147 10.64 -12.66 31.28
N THR A 148 10.20 -11.42 31.41
CA THR A 148 10.17 -10.71 32.71
C THR A 148 9.06 -11.23 33.63
N THR A 149 7.90 -11.59 33.06
CA THR A 149 6.74 -12.11 33.80
C THR A 149 6.96 -13.54 34.33
N ARG A 150 7.82 -14.35 33.69
CA ARG A 150 8.25 -15.65 34.23
C ARG A 150 8.96 -15.53 35.55
N TYR A 151 9.58 -14.38 35.83
CA TYR A 151 10.25 -14.14 37.10
C TYR A 151 9.35 -13.55 38.19
N ILE A 152 8.17 -12.98 37.84
CA ILE A 152 7.31 -12.23 38.77
C ILE A 152 6.00 -12.98 39.05
N GLY A 153 5.64 -14.02 38.30
CA GLY A 153 4.43 -14.83 38.52
C GLY A 153 3.11 -14.10 38.24
N GLU A 154 3.13 -12.96 37.55
CA GLU A 154 1.92 -12.28 37.12
C GLU A 154 1.40 -12.90 35.81
N GLU A 155 0.10 -13.22 35.75
CA GLU A 155 -0.58 -13.65 34.53
C GLU A 155 -0.45 -12.55 33.48
N ALA A 156 0.05 -12.90 32.27
CA ALA A 156 0.15 -11.96 31.15
C ALA A 156 -1.26 -11.42 30.87
N ALA A 157 -1.45 -10.11 31.01
CA ALA A 157 -2.73 -9.48 30.75
C ALA A 157 -3.09 -9.64 29.26
N GLU A 158 -4.15 -10.41 28.99
CA GLU A 158 -4.72 -10.53 27.67
C GLU A 158 -5.47 -9.24 27.31
N GLU A 159 -5.01 -8.55 26.28
CA GLU A 159 -5.68 -7.35 25.78
C GLU A 159 -6.37 -7.63 24.46
N THR A 160 -7.68 -7.46 24.43
CA THR A 160 -8.47 -7.56 23.19
C THR A 160 -8.46 -6.24 22.46
N ARG A 161 -8.02 -6.24 21.20
CA ARG A 161 -7.95 -5.07 20.34
C ARG A 161 -8.75 -5.27 19.07
N TYR A 162 -9.49 -4.24 18.66
CA TYR A 162 -10.27 -4.30 17.42
C TYR A 162 -9.37 -4.14 16.19
N THR A 163 -9.50 -5.07 15.26
CA THR A 163 -8.75 -5.10 13.98
C THR A 163 -9.65 -4.86 12.77
N LEU A 164 -10.95 -5.10 12.91
CA LEU A 164 -11.95 -5.00 11.85
C LEU A 164 -11.53 -5.74 10.56
N GLY A 165 -11.00 -6.96 10.72
CA GLY A 165 -10.55 -7.80 9.59
C GLY A 165 -9.14 -7.48 9.09
N MET A 166 -8.49 -6.41 9.57
CA MET A 166 -7.07 -6.18 9.33
C MET A 166 -6.26 -7.12 10.24
N GLY A 167 -5.20 -7.73 9.72
CA GLY A 167 -4.42 -8.75 10.42
C GLY A 167 -3.75 -8.27 11.72
N HIS A 168 -3.69 -6.95 11.93
CA HIS A 168 -3.10 -6.35 13.13
C HIS A 168 -3.74 -4.99 13.43
N PRO A 169 -3.90 -4.59 14.71
CA PRO A 169 -4.45 -3.28 15.09
C PRO A 169 -3.70 -2.09 14.47
N ASN A 170 -2.37 -2.20 14.37
CA ASN A 170 -1.56 -1.16 13.71
C ASN A 170 -1.83 -1.07 12.21
N ALA A 171 -2.18 -2.17 11.54
CA ALA A 171 -2.51 -2.15 10.11
C ALA A 171 -3.76 -1.30 9.84
N LEU A 172 -4.81 -1.44 10.67
CA LEU A 172 -6.01 -0.60 10.61
C LEU A 172 -5.66 0.89 10.73
N SER A 173 -4.84 1.23 11.74
CA SER A 173 -4.41 2.61 11.99
C SER A 173 -3.57 3.17 10.85
N CYS A 174 -2.61 2.40 10.33
CA CYS A 174 -1.77 2.82 9.20
C CYS A 174 -2.58 3.05 7.92
N MET A 175 -3.53 2.16 7.61
CA MET A 175 -4.40 2.31 6.43
C MET A 175 -5.31 3.52 6.56
N PHE A 176 -5.87 3.77 7.74
CA PHE A 176 -6.63 4.98 8.01
C PHE A 176 -5.79 6.24 7.84
N PHE A 177 -4.60 6.28 8.44
CA PHE A 177 -3.69 7.43 8.32
C PHE A 177 -3.30 7.71 6.87
N MET A 178 -2.98 6.67 6.10
CA MET A 178 -2.68 6.78 4.68
C MET A 178 -3.87 7.35 3.89
N LEU A 179 -5.10 6.86 4.14
CA LEU A 179 -6.31 7.38 3.51
C LEU A 179 -6.58 8.84 3.90
N ALA A 180 -6.39 9.20 5.17
CA ALA A 180 -6.55 10.57 5.63
C ALA A 180 -5.55 11.51 4.94
N ALA A 181 -4.27 11.11 4.87
CA ALA A 181 -3.24 11.89 4.20
C ALA A 181 -3.51 12.07 2.69
N LEU A 182 -3.90 10.99 2.00
CA LEU A 182 -4.30 11.04 0.59
C LEU A 182 -5.53 11.93 0.39
N GLY A 183 -6.53 11.83 1.27
CA GLY A 183 -7.74 12.66 1.23
C GLY A 183 -7.41 14.14 1.39
N VAL A 184 -6.60 14.48 2.40
CA VAL A 184 -6.14 15.87 2.60
C VAL A 184 -5.41 16.38 1.37
N TYR A 185 -4.45 15.64 0.83
CA TYR A 185 -3.70 16.07 -0.34
C TYR A 185 -4.58 16.28 -1.58
N VAL A 186 -5.48 15.35 -1.87
CA VAL A 186 -6.33 15.37 -3.08
C VAL A 186 -7.35 16.51 -3.05
N TRP A 187 -7.93 16.78 -1.88
CA TRP A 187 -8.99 17.79 -1.72
C TRP A 187 -8.55 19.02 -0.95
N PHE A 188 -7.26 19.24 -0.74
CA PHE A 188 -6.72 20.37 0.03
C PHE A 188 -7.38 21.69 -0.32
N ASP A 189 -7.51 22.02 -1.61
CA ASP A 189 -8.08 23.27 -2.10
C ASP A 189 -9.59 23.43 -1.78
N ARG A 190 -10.29 22.35 -1.41
CA ARG A 190 -11.73 22.32 -1.13
C ARG A 190 -12.04 22.10 0.35
N MET A 191 -11.03 21.79 1.16
CA MET A 191 -11.21 21.53 2.58
C MET A 191 -11.48 22.83 3.34
N LYS A 192 -12.48 22.76 4.21
CA LYS A 192 -12.82 23.83 5.13
C LYS A 192 -12.41 23.43 6.55
N TRP A 193 -12.38 24.37 7.48
CA TRP A 193 -11.95 24.12 8.87
C TRP A 193 -12.67 22.93 9.54
N TYR A 194 -13.97 22.76 9.26
CA TYR A 194 -14.75 21.65 9.82
C TYR A 194 -14.33 20.28 9.25
N SER A 195 -13.75 20.21 8.05
CA SER A 195 -13.19 18.97 7.51
C SER A 195 -11.98 18.50 8.31
N TYR A 196 -11.14 19.44 8.75
CA TYR A 196 -10.00 19.14 9.63
C TYR A 196 -10.47 18.70 11.02
N LEU A 197 -11.51 19.38 11.58
CA LEU A 197 -12.11 18.97 12.84
C LEU A 197 -12.69 17.54 12.74
N PHE A 198 -13.41 17.24 11.66
CA PHE A 198 -13.94 15.89 11.42
C PHE A 198 -12.83 14.85 11.34
N LEU A 199 -11.76 15.11 10.59
CA LEU A 199 -10.61 14.21 10.51
C LEU A 199 -9.92 14.01 11.88
N MET A 200 -9.81 15.05 12.67
CA MET A 200 -9.27 14.98 14.02
C MET A 200 -10.13 14.07 14.91
N LEU A 201 -11.44 14.27 14.92
CA LEU A 201 -12.37 13.43 15.71
C LEU A 201 -12.35 11.98 15.24
N LEU A 202 -12.30 11.76 13.91
CA LEU A 202 -12.20 10.42 13.35
C LEU A 202 -10.87 9.75 13.70
N SER A 203 -9.77 10.50 13.71
CA SER A 203 -8.45 10.00 14.14
C SER A 203 -8.44 9.57 15.61
N VAL A 204 -9.10 10.33 16.49
CA VAL A 204 -9.28 9.95 17.89
C VAL A 204 -10.10 8.66 18.00
N GLY A 205 -11.20 8.54 17.23
CA GLY A 205 -12.01 7.32 17.19
C GLY A 205 -11.21 6.09 16.74
N VAL A 206 -10.46 6.23 15.66
CA VAL A 206 -9.60 5.13 15.14
C VAL A 206 -8.46 4.80 16.11
N TYR A 207 -7.95 5.77 16.86
CA TYR A 207 -6.96 5.51 17.91
C TYR A 207 -7.56 4.71 19.09
N LEU A 208 -8.76 5.08 19.52
CA LEU A 208 -9.42 4.43 20.67
C LEU A 208 -9.85 2.99 20.36
N LEU A 209 -10.26 2.70 19.11
CA LEU A 209 -10.70 1.36 18.70
C LEU A 209 -9.58 0.31 18.82
N PRO A 210 -8.43 0.45 18.13
CA PRO A 210 -7.36 -0.53 18.18
C PRO A 210 -6.44 -0.35 19.40
N ARG A 211 -6.58 0.74 20.19
CA ARG A 211 -5.64 1.16 21.26
C ARG A 211 -4.18 1.11 20.78
N SER A 212 -3.95 1.49 19.52
CA SER A 212 -2.63 1.44 18.91
C SER A 212 -1.72 2.56 19.45
N LYS A 213 -0.59 2.19 20.03
CA LYS A 213 0.42 3.15 20.51
C LYS A 213 1.20 3.81 19.36
N THR A 214 1.12 3.30 18.15
CA THR A 214 1.93 3.74 16.99
C THR A 214 1.53 5.14 16.47
N ILE A 215 0.35 5.63 16.81
CA ILE A 215 -0.15 6.94 16.35
C ILE A 215 0.25 8.08 17.31
N MET A 216 0.81 7.79 18.47
CA MET A 216 1.21 8.79 19.46
C MET A 216 2.61 9.39 19.23
N LEU A 217 3.35 8.94 18.23
CA LEU A 217 4.66 9.48 17.83
C LEU A 217 4.54 10.32 16.55
#